data_1e90f5d2cd51e1a29172abb718f24510
#
_entry.id   1e90f5d2cd51e1a29172abb718f24510
#
_cell.length_a   1.000
_cell.length_b   1.000
_cell.length_c   1.000
_cell.angle_alpha   90.00
_cell.angle_beta   90.00
_cell.angle_gamma   90.00
#
_symmetry.space_group_name_H-M   'P 1'
#
loop_
_entity.id
_entity.type
_entity.pdbx_description
1 polymer ?
#
loop_
_entity_poly.entity_id
_entity_poly.type
_entity_poly.pdbx_seq_one_letter_code
_entity_poly.pdbx_strand_id
1 'polypeptide(L)'
;VPEVIPDPPVVVDGIGMLCVRLLIKLRGVVAETEPGTVVQVLTTDPAAPIDLPSWCHLTGHEYLGLVEENSERAVHAVRVVAGARRTRPDRPWHLDRDSG
;
A
#
# COMPACT_ATOMS: atom_id res chain seq x y z
N VAL A 1 24.04 0.52 -22.96
CA VAL A 1 22.77 -0.17 -22.69
C VAL A 1 21.76 0.86 -22.33
N PRO A 2 20.74 0.93 -23.12
CA PRO A 2 19.62 1.68 -22.63
C PRO A 2 19.21 1.01 -21.34
N GLU A 3 19.21 1.79 -20.31
CA GLU A 3 18.71 1.27 -19.07
C GLU A 3 17.29 0.81 -19.28
N VAL A 4 17.01 -0.39 -18.86
CA VAL A 4 15.64 -0.81 -18.77
C VAL A 4 15.00 0.10 -17.74
N ILE A 5 14.21 1.02 -18.20
CA ILE A 5 13.44 1.85 -17.29
C ILE A 5 12.41 0.94 -16.67
N PRO A 6 12.49 0.69 -15.37
CA PRO A 6 11.47 -0.12 -14.73
C PRO A 6 10.12 0.53 -14.97
N ASP A 7 9.09 -0.27 -15.11
CA ASP A 7 7.74 0.25 -15.21
C ASP A 7 7.52 1.27 -14.09
N PRO A 8 6.83 2.38 -14.40
CA PRO A 8 6.55 3.34 -13.34
C PRO A 8 5.79 2.66 -12.21
N PRO A 9 6.06 3.04 -10.98
CA PRO A 9 5.35 2.44 -9.85
C PRO A 9 3.85 2.71 -9.97
N VAL A 10 3.08 1.79 -9.45
CA VAL A 10 1.64 2.00 -9.32
C VAL A 10 1.43 3.05 -8.23
N VAL A 11 0.60 4.03 -8.51
CA VAL A 11 0.36 5.14 -7.58
C VAL A 11 -1.07 5.02 -7.03
N VAL A 12 -1.19 5.03 -5.71
CA VAL A 12 -2.47 5.09 -5.02
C VAL A 12 -2.61 6.49 -4.43
N ASP A 13 -3.58 7.23 -4.92
CA ASP A 13 -3.84 8.58 -4.45
C ASP A 13 -4.81 8.53 -3.26
N GLY A 14 -4.27 8.72 -2.08
CA GLY A 14 -5.04 8.76 -0.83
C GLY A 14 -5.08 10.15 -0.22
N ILE A 15 -4.78 11.18 -0.99
CA ILE A 15 -4.82 12.55 -0.50
C ILE A 15 -6.25 12.89 -0.02
N GLY A 16 -6.34 13.38 1.20
CA GLY A 16 -7.62 13.73 1.80
C GLY A 16 -8.42 12.55 2.34
N MET A 17 -7.92 11.32 2.18
CA MET A 17 -8.61 10.14 2.71
C MET A 17 -8.15 9.82 4.12
N LEU A 18 -9.07 9.35 4.95
CA LEU A 18 -8.71 8.73 6.22
C LEU A 18 -8.00 7.41 5.95
N CYS A 19 -7.11 7.02 6.85
CA CYS A 19 -6.26 5.86 6.62
C CYS A 19 -7.07 4.58 6.42
N VAL A 20 -8.20 4.43 7.10
CA VAL A 20 -9.07 3.25 6.92
C VAL A 20 -9.52 3.13 5.47
N ARG A 21 -9.98 4.23 4.88
CA ARG A 21 -10.41 4.24 3.47
C ARG A 21 -9.24 4.01 2.52
N LEU A 22 -8.11 4.59 2.85
CA LEU A 22 -6.90 4.41 2.06
C LEU A 22 -6.47 2.94 2.04
N LEU A 23 -6.53 2.26 3.17
CA LEU A 23 -6.18 0.85 3.24
C LEU A 23 -7.14 -0.03 2.45
N ILE A 24 -8.43 0.31 2.42
CA ILE A 24 -9.41 -0.39 1.60
C ILE A 24 -9.07 -0.22 0.12
N LYS A 25 -8.74 0.99 -0.28
CA LYS A 25 -8.34 1.28 -1.66
C LYS A 25 -7.05 0.54 -2.02
N LEU A 26 -6.07 0.58 -1.13
CA LEU A 26 -4.79 -0.09 -1.33
C LEU A 26 -4.97 -1.61 -1.45
N ARG A 27 -5.85 -2.20 -0.66
CA ARG A 27 -6.20 -3.61 -0.74
C ARG A 27 -6.63 -4.00 -2.16
N GLY A 28 -7.51 -3.20 -2.76
CA GLY A 28 -7.97 -3.45 -4.12
C GLY A 28 -6.85 -3.34 -5.15
N VAL A 29 -5.99 -2.37 -4.99
CA VAL A 29 -4.87 -2.14 -5.91
C VAL A 29 -3.86 -3.28 -5.84
N VAL A 30 -3.45 -3.71 -4.64
CA VAL A 30 -2.46 -4.78 -4.53
C VAL A 30 -3.01 -6.12 -5.00
N ALA A 31 -4.32 -6.32 -4.91
CA ALA A 31 -4.95 -7.55 -5.39
C ALA A 31 -4.85 -7.70 -6.91
N GLU A 32 -4.74 -6.59 -7.63
CA GLU A 32 -4.64 -6.56 -9.08
C GLU A 32 -3.22 -6.30 -9.59
N THR A 33 -2.28 -6.15 -8.68
CA THR A 33 -0.91 -5.79 -9.02
C THR A 33 -0.01 -7.00 -8.92
N GLU A 34 0.88 -7.16 -9.88
CA GLU A 34 1.81 -8.28 -9.89
C GLU A 34 2.79 -8.23 -8.71
N PRO A 35 3.11 -9.40 -8.12
CA PRO A 35 4.12 -9.46 -7.07
C PRO A 35 5.46 -8.87 -7.53
N GLY A 36 6.12 -8.19 -6.61
CA GLY A 36 7.38 -7.52 -6.90
C GLY A 36 7.22 -6.08 -7.34
N THR A 37 6.01 -5.67 -7.69
CA THR A 37 5.73 -4.29 -8.10
C THR A 37 5.72 -3.38 -6.88
N VAL A 38 6.28 -2.19 -7.04
CA VAL A 38 6.25 -1.17 -5.99
C VAL A 38 5.02 -0.29 -6.18
N VAL A 39 4.28 -0.13 -5.11
CA VAL A 39 3.11 0.75 -5.07
C VAL A 39 3.47 1.97 -4.22
N GLN A 40 3.31 3.15 -4.79
CA GLN A 40 3.50 4.41 -4.06
C GLN A 40 2.16 4.88 -3.55
N VAL A 41 2.09 5.15 -2.27
CA VAL A 41 0.85 5.57 -1.59
C VAL A 41 1.00 7.02 -1.17
N LEU A 42 0.17 7.87 -1.75
CA LEU A 42 0.14 9.29 -1.40
C LEU A 42 -0.91 9.48 -0.31
N THR A 43 -0.54 10.18 0.75
CA THR A 43 -1.44 10.38 1.88
C THR A 43 -1.19 11.70 2.58
N THR A 44 -2.24 12.22 3.19
CA THR A 44 -2.18 13.39 4.07
C THR A 44 -2.54 13.02 5.51
N ASP A 45 -2.87 11.74 5.76
CA ASP A 45 -3.28 11.30 7.10
C ASP A 45 -2.03 11.13 7.98
N PRO A 46 -1.98 11.81 9.13
CA PRO A 46 -0.84 11.70 10.04
C PRO A 46 -0.68 10.31 10.66
N ALA A 47 -1.69 9.45 10.60
CA ALA A 47 -1.61 8.09 11.10
C ALA A 47 -0.95 7.13 10.10
N ALA A 48 -0.80 7.52 8.84
CA ALA A 48 -0.26 6.64 7.80
C ALA A 48 1.14 6.08 8.13
N PRO A 49 2.08 6.84 8.71
CA PRO A 49 3.39 6.29 9.05
C PRO A 49 3.35 5.14 10.05
N ILE A 50 2.25 5.02 10.78
CA ILE A 50 2.04 3.93 11.74
C ILE A 50 1.20 2.84 11.10
N ASP A 51 0.13 3.22 10.42
CA ASP A 51 -0.86 2.29 9.89
C ASP A 51 -0.35 1.51 8.67
N LEU A 52 0.38 2.14 7.78
CA LEU A 52 0.88 1.46 6.58
C LEU A 52 1.87 0.33 6.91
N PRO A 53 2.89 0.55 7.74
CA PRO A 53 3.77 -0.56 8.13
C PRO A 53 3.02 -1.68 8.85
N SER A 54 2.07 -1.33 9.70
CA SER A 54 1.27 -2.32 10.43
C SER A 54 0.41 -3.15 9.49
N TRP A 55 -0.22 -2.50 8.51
CA TRP A 55 -1.02 -3.19 7.50
C TRP A 55 -0.16 -4.12 6.65
N CYS A 56 1.03 -3.69 6.26
CA CYS A 56 1.97 -4.52 5.53
C CYS A 56 2.40 -5.74 6.35
N HIS A 57 2.66 -5.54 7.63
CA HIS A 57 2.99 -6.64 8.52
C HIS A 57 1.85 -7.63 8.62
N LEU A 58 0.63 -7.15 8.75
CA LEU A 58 -0.55 -7.99 8.84
C LEU A 58 -0.78 -8.82 7.57
N THR A 59 -0.62 -8.20 6.42
CA THR A 59 -0.91 -8.84 5.13
C THR A 59 0.27 -9.61 4.54
N GLY A 60 1.48 -9.27 4.94
CA GLY A 60 2.69 -9.88 4.40
C GLY A 60 3.30 -9.14 3.23
N HIS A 61 2.76 -8.00 2.84
CA HIS A 61 3.43 -7.12 1.88
C HIS A 61 4.62 -6.44 2.55
N GLU A 62 5.55 -5.95 1.75
CA GLU A 62 6.76 -5.33 2.27
C GLU A 62 6.63 -3.81 2.29
N TYR A 63 6.76 -3.23 3.47
CA TYR A 63 6.81 -1.79 3.60
C TYR A 63 8.24 -1.30 3.35
N LEU A 64 8.42 -0.50 2.29
CA LEU A 64 9.75 -0.04 1.88
C LEU A 64 10.15 1.28 2.53
N GLY A 65 9.19 2.02 3.06
CA GLY A 65 9.49 3.25 3.77
C GLY A 65 8.88 4.50 3.15
N LEU A 66 9.23 5.62 3.75
CA LEU A 66 8.83 6.94 3.29
C LEU A 66 9.76 7.36 2.14
N VAL A 67 9.19 7.63 0.98
CA VAL A 67 9.94 8.01 -0.21
C VAL A 67 10.11 9.52 -0.29
N GLU A 68 9.04 10.25 0.04
CA GLU A 68 9.01 11.69 -0.05
C GLU A 68 8.03 12.24 0.98
N GLU A 69 8.37 13.36 1.58
CA GLU A 69 7.48 14.04 2.50
C GLU A 69 7.65 15.54 2.37
N ASN A 70 6.54 16.24 2.33
CA ASN A 70 6.55 17.70 2.43
C ASN A 70 5.39 18.14 3.34
N SER A 71 5.18 19.45 3.46
CA SER A 71 4.13 19.97 4.35
C SER A 71 2.71 19.62 3.92
N GLU A 72 2.53 19.14 2.70
CA GLU A 72 1.21 18.87 2.14
C GLU A 72 0.87 17.39 2.05
N ARG A 73 1.89 16.55 1.88
CA ARG A 73 1.66 15.12 1.68
C ARG A 73 2.88 14.29 2.02
N ALA A 74 2.65 12.99 2.17
CA ALA A 74 3.72 12.01 2.28
C ALA A 74 3.53 10.93 1.22
N VAL A 75 4.63 10.37 0.74
CA VAL A 75 4.61 9.28 -0.22
C VAL A 75 5.32 8.09 0.41
N HIS A 76 4.59 6.99 0.58
CA HIS A 76 5.11 5.75 1.12
C HIS A 76 5.23 4.72 0.01
N ALA A 77 6.18 3.81 0.11
CA ALA A 77 6.37 2.75 -0.86
C ALA A 77 6.09 1.39 -0.23
N VAL A 78 5.36 0.56 -0.96
CA VAL A 78 5.01 -0.81 -0.55
C VAL A 78 5.32 -1.73 -1.71
N ARG A 79 5.99 -2.85 -1.44
CA ARG A 79 6.20 -3.89 -2.46
C ARG A 79 5.15 -4.98 -2.31
N VAL A 80 4.50 -5.31 -3.42
CA VAL A 80 3.52 -6.38 -3.45
C VAL A 80 4.24 -7.72 -3.34
N VAL A 81 3.79 -8.56 -2.43
CA VAL A 81 4.40 -9.87 -2.16
C VAL A 81 3.41 -10.97 -2.56
N ALA A 82 3.92 -11.98 -3.28
CA ALA A 82 3.12 -13.12 -3.68
C ALA A 82 2.64 -13.88 -2.43
N GLY A 83 1.39 -14.32 -2.46
CA GLY A 83 0.81 -15.08 -1.34
C GLY A 83 0.42 -14.24 -0.15
N ALA A 84 0.49 -12.92 -0.26
CA ALA A 84 0.06 -12.04 0.81
C ALA A 84 -1.41 -12.27 1.14
N ARG A 85 -1.75 -12.12 2.42
CA ARG A 85 -3.10 -12.33 2.89
C ARG A 85 -3.98 -11.13 2.57
N ARG A 86 -5.22 -11.39 2.22
CA ARG A 86 -6.19 -10.33 1.99
C ARG A 86 -6.82 -9.88 3.29
N THR A 87 -7.02 -8.59 3.40
CA THR A 87 -7.84 -8.03 4.47
C THR A 87 -9.29 -7.98 4.01
N ARG A 88 -10.22 -7.80 4.95
CA ARG A 88 -11.64 -7.70 4.63
C ARG A 88 -11.95 -6.35 4.00
N PRO A 89 -12.81 -6.29 3.00
CA PRO A 89 -13.13 -5.03 2.33
C PRO A 89 -13.78 -3.98 3.24
N ASP A 90 -14.47 -4.43 4.29
CA ASP A 90 -15.12 -3.54 5.26
C ASP A 90 -14.29 -3.31 6.50
N ARG A 91 -13.25 -4.12 6.70
CA ARG A 91 -12.40 -4.07 7.90
C ARG A 91 -10.96 -4.33 7.51
N PRO A 92 -10.22 -3.31 7.12
CA PRO A 92 -8.85 -3.50 6.59
C PRO A 92 -7.87 -4.08 7.62
N TRP A 93 -8.22 -4.08 8.91
CA TRP A 93 -7.38 -4.64 9.95
C TRP A 93 -7.71 -6.10 10.27
N HIS A 94 -8.65 -6.70 9.54
CA HIS A 94 -9.02 -8.10 9.70
C HIS A 94 -8.71 -8.86 8.43
N LEU A 95 -8.10 -10.05 8.58
CA LEU A 95 -7.83 -10.90 7.44
C LEU A 95 -9.12 -11.55 6.95
N ASP A 96 -9.20 -11.76 5.64
CA ASP A 96 -10.33 -12.41 5.02
C ASP A 96 -10.24 -13.92 5.29
N ARG A 97 -11.20 -14.45 6.03
CA ARG A 97 -11.23 -15.87 6.39
C ARG A 97 -11.77 -16.76 5.28
N ASP A 98 -12.45 -16.16 4.32
CA ASP A 98 -13.05 -16.91 3.22
C ASP A 98 -12.04 -17.22 2.12
N SER A 99 -10.84 -16.74 2.27
CA SER A 99 -9.78 -16.95 1.30
C SER A 99 -9.12 -18.31 1.42
N GLY A 100 -9.50 -19.08 2.39
CA GLY A 100 -8.85 -20.35 2.65
C GLY A 100 -9.66 -21.52 2.23
#